data_269294b944dbd769cd89dd3c2ed73c82
#
_entry.id   269294b944dbd769cd89dd3c2ed73c82
#
_cell.length_a   1.000
_cell.length_b   1.000
_cell.length_c   1.000
_cell.angle_alpha   90.00
_cell.angle_beta   90.00
_cell.angle_gamma   90.00
#
_symmetry.space_group_name_H-M   'P 1'
#
loop_
_entity.id
_entity.type
_entity.pdbx_description
1 polymer ?
#
loop_
_entity_poly.entity_id
_entity_poly.type
_entity_poly.pdbx_seq_one_letter_code
_entity_poly.pdbx_strand_id
1 'polypeptide(L)'
;ALEAHFDARLVQRGPRGATLTELGEALLPHAEAVLERLRHAELEVRDLAERGTRTLHIGTFPTAGALLLAPAVKRLHQQGVHISLTEGELPLLLRGLRARELDAALVFSQPGDRLDLDEDFEVHPLLSDPLLLVMPEDHPCASLDQVSLGDLRDTAWVGAADPHDPCDRVLAWACGQEGYEPLHVMRTDDYAVVQGLVAAGTGVALVPRLALGPHRPDLAVRPLASPALAREISVAVLRSTSAGAAQELIGALGEQAALITDRWASA
;
A
#
# COMPACT_ATOMS: atom_id res chain seq x y z
N ALA A 1 -19.78 -36.34 1.13
CA ALA A 1 -20.54 -35.51 0.18
C ALA A 1 -19.62 -34.93 -0.89
N LEU A 2 -18.55 -34.18 -0.54
CA LEU A 2 -17.66 -33.49 -1.52
C LEU A 2 -16.89 -34.46 -2.41
N GLU A 3 -16.27 -35.53 -1.84
CA GLU A 3 -15.59 -36.57 -2.59
C GLU A 3 -16.54 -37.31 -3.57
N ALA A 4 -17.80 -37.51 -3.17
CA ALA A 4 -18.80 -38.09 -4.05
C ALA A 4 -19.23 -37.17 -5.20
N HIS A 5 -19.16 -35.84 -4.99
CA HIS A 5 -19.45 -34.86 -6.04
C HIS A 5 -18.36 -34.84 -7.12
N PHE A 6 -17.11 -34.96 -6.72
CA PHE A 6 -15.96 -34.97 -7.63
C PHE A 6 -15.57 -36.35 -8.12
N ASP A 7 -16.26 -37.42 -7.65
CA ASP A 7 -15.90 -38.83 -7.89
C ASP A 7 -14.41 -39.10 -7.65
N ALA A 8 -13.87 -38.49 -6.60
CA ALA A 8 -12.44 -38.52 -6.31
C ALA A 8 -12.18 -38.47 -4.79
N ARG A 9 -11.10 -39.11 -4.36
CA ARG A 9 -10.61 -38.98 -2.99
C ARG A 9 -9.82 -37.70 -2.83
N LEU A 10 -10.26 -36.88 -1.89
CA LEU A 10 -9.62 -35.61 -1.54
C LEU A 10 -8.79 -35.72 -0.25
N VAL A 11 -9.13 -36.71 0.60
CA VAL A 11 -8.47 -36.93 1.88
C VAL A 11 -8.05 -38.39 2.00
N GLN A 12 -6.79 -38.62 2.33
CA GLN A 12 -6.24 -39.90 2.65
C GLN A 12 -6.12 -40.09 4.15
N ARG A 13 -6.78 -41.11 4.70
CA ARG A 13 -6.70 -41.45 6.13
C ARG A 13 -5.66 -42.50 6.39
N GLY A 14 -4.80 -42.27 7.37
CA GLY A 14 -3.75 -43.21 7.79
C GLY A 14 -3.63 -43.29 9.31
N PRO A 15 -2.77 -44.16 9.84
CA PRO A 15 -2.58 -44.39 11.29
C PRO A 15 -2.12 -43.12 12.06
N ARG A 16 -1.61 -42.12 11.33
CA ARG A 16 -1.09 -40.87 11.88
C ARG A 16 -2.01 -39.64 11.67
N GLY A 17 -3.24 -39.86 11.18
CA GLY A 17 -4.21 -38.83 10.92
C GLY A 17 -4.69 -38.80 9.46
N ALA A 18 -5.17 -37.63 9.02
CA ALA A 18 -5.65 -37.40 7.67
C ALA A 18 -4.71 -36.43 6.94
N THR A 19 -4.38 -36.74 5.69
CA THR A 19 -3.61 -35.86 4.77
C THR A 19 -4.42 -35.62 3.50
N LEU A 20 -4.20 -34.50 2.84
CA LEU A 20 -4.80 -34.25 1.54
C LEU A 20 -4.17 -35.13 0.48
N THR A 21 -4.93 -35.47 -0.53
CA THR A 21 -4.42 -35.98 -1.80
C THR A 21 -4.02 -34.80 -2.68
N GLU A 22 -3.34 -35.07 -3.81
CA GLU A 22 -3.03 -34.02 -4.81
C GLU A 22 -4.28 -33.28 -5.28
N LEU A 23 -5.39 -33.98 -5.48
CA LEU A 23 -6.69 -33.37 -5.80
C LEU A 23 -7.26 -32.57 -4.61
N GLY A 24 -7.02 -33.03 -3.38
CA GLY A 24 -7.38 -32.31 -2.17
C GLY A 24 -6.60 -31.01 -2.01
N GLU A 25 -5.30 -31.02 -2.28
CA GLU A 25 -4.44 -29.84 -2.28
C GLU A 25 -4.85 -28.82 -3.35
N ALA A 26 -5.20 -29.32 -4.56
CA ALA A 26 -5.71 -28.44 -5.61
C ALA A 26 -7.06 -27.82 -5.27
N LEU A 27 -7.94 -28.53 -4.56
CA LEU A 27 -9.26 -28.03 -4.17
C LEU A 27 -9.20 -27.09 -2.94
N LEU A 28 -8.21 -27.26 -2.05
CA LEU A 28 -8.14 -26.55 -0.78
C LEU A 28 -8.26 -25.03 -0.93
N PRO A 29 -7.49 -24.35 -1.81
CA PRO A 29 -7.61 -22.91 -1.98
C PRO A 29 -9.01 -22.43 -2.39
N HIS A 30 -9.67 -23.21 -3.23
CA HIS A 30 -11.05 -22.91 -3.67
C HIS A 30 -12.06 -23.12 -2.53
N ALA A 31 -11.88 -24.17 -1.71
CA ALA A 31 -12.76 -24.42 -0.57
C ALA A 31 -12.59 -23.34 0.51
N GLU A 32 -11.37 -22.92 0.80
CA GLU A 32 -11.07 -21.80 1.73
C GLU A 32 -11.70 -20.52 1.23
N ALA A 33 -11.58 -20.17 -0.03
CA ALA A 33 -12.19 -18.98 -0.62
C ALA A 33 -13.73 -18.98 -0.51
N VAL A 34 -14.38 -20.13 -0.73
CA VAL A 34 -15.83 -20.27 -0.59
C VAL A 34 -16.26 -20.10 0.88
N LEU A 35 -15.57 -20.75 1.81
CA LEU A 35 -15.87 -20.65 3.24
C LEU A 35 -15.68 -19.23 3.76
N GLU A 36 -14.61 -18.56 3.38
CA GLU A 36 -14.35 -17.17 3.76
C GLU A 36 -15.41 -16.23 3.17
N ARG A 37 -15.81 -16.48 1.91
CA ARG A 37 -16.91 -15.73 1.30
C ARG A 37 -18.24 -15.88 2.03
N LEU A 38 -18.54 -17.10 2.49
CA LEU A 38 -19.76 -17.36 3.27
C LEU A 38 -19.68 -16.63 4.62
N ARG A 39 -18.55 -16.72 5.31
CA ARG A 39 -18.30 -16.02 6.58
C ARG A 39 -18.44 -14.50 6.42
N HIS A 40 -17.89 -13.93 5.34
CA HIS A 40 -18.03 -12.50 5.05
C HIS A 40 -19.49 -12.10 4.86
N ALA A 41 -20.24 -12.87 4.08
CA ALA A 41 -21.68 -12.63 3.87
C ALA A 41 -22.48 -12.74 5.18
N GLU A 42 -22.16 -13.69 6.07
CA GLU A 42 -22.80 -13.82 7.39
C GLU A 42 -22.52 -12.61 8.28
N LEU A 43 -21.28 -12.08 8.26
CA LEU A 43 -20.91 -10.87 9.02
C LEU A 43 -21.65 -9.64 8.46
N GLU A 44 -21.67 -9.45 7.13
CA GLU A 44 -22.36 -8.34 6.48
C GLU A 44 -23.86 -8.33 6.82
N VAL A 45 -24.52 -9.49 6.72
CA VAL A 45 -25.94 -9.63 7.06
C VAL A 45 -26.19 -9.36 8.54
N ARG A 46 -25.31 -9.84 9.42
CA ARG A 46 -25.41 -9.62 10.86
C ARG A 46 -25.24 -8.14 11.21
N ASP A 47 -24.23 -7.48 10.66
CA ASP A 47 -23.97 -6.06 10.91
C ASP A 47 -25.14 -5.19 10.41
N LEU A 48 -25.70 -5.52 9.27
CA LEU A 48 -26.89 -4.84 8.74
C LEU A 48 -28.12 -5.07 9.62
N ALA A 49 -28.30 -6.29 10.13
CA ALA A 49 -29.44 -6.65 10.98
C ALA A 49 -29.35 -6.05 12.39
N GLU A 50 -28.14 -6.05 12.99
CA GLU A 50 -27.93 -5.61 14.37
C GLU A 50 -27.72 -4.10 14.49
N ARG A 51 -27.03 -3.49 13.52
CA ARG A 51 -26.59 -2.09 13.57
C ARG A 51 -27.31 -1.20 12.56
N GLY A 52 -28.02 -1.78 11.58
CA GLY A 52 -28.60 -1.04 10.47
C GLY A 52 -27.55 -0.33 9.59
N THR A 53 -26.28 -0.72 9.72
CA THR A 53 -25.14 -0.09 9.07
C THR A 53 -24.37 -1.09 8.22
N ARG A 54 -23.82 -0.60 7.14
CA ARG A 54 -23.03 -1.36 6.18
C ARG A 54 -21.56 -1.28 6.54
N THR A 55 -20.85 -2.40 6.58
CA THR A 55 -19.40 -2.44 6.80
C THR A 55 -18.69 -2.55 5.48
N LEU A 56 -17.67 -1.70 5.24
CA LEU A 56 -16.70 -1.80 4.15
C LEU A 56 -15.37 -2.29 4.68
N HIS A 57 -14.84 -3.34 4.08
CA HIS A 57 -13.52 -3.87 4.40
C HIS A 57 -12.49 -3.30 3.42
N ILE A 58 -11.58 -2.48 3.91
CA ILE A 58 -10.63 -1.73 3.09
C ILE A 58 -9.22 -2.19 3.40
N GLY A 59 -8.48 -2.54 2.36
CA GLY A 59 -7.04 -2.73 2.43
C GLY A 59 -6.28 -1.42 2.25
N THR A 60 -5.16 -1.23 2.94
CA THR A 60 -4.30 -0.07 2.76
C THR A 60 -2.85 -0.40 3.08
N PHE A 61 -1.93 0.38 2.54
CA PHE A 61 -0.55 0.42 3.00
C PHE A 61 -0.34 1.58 3.99
N PRO A 62 0.64 1.51 4.91
CA PRO A 62 0.74 2.40 6.07
C PRO A 62 0.65 3.89 5.74
N THR A 63 1.40 4.35 4.74
CA THR A 63 1.54 5.79 4.45
C THR A 63 0.31 6.44 3.82
N ALA A 64 -0.61 5.67 3.22
CA ALA A 64 -1.87 6.19 2.69
C ALA A 64 -2.92 6.41 3.79
N GLY A 65 -2.79 5.73 4.93
CA GLY A 65 -3.79 5.72 5.99
C GLY A 65 -4.09 7.10 6.55
N ALA A 66 -3.06 7.85 6.95
CA ALA A 66 -3.22 9.06 7.73
C ALA A 66 -3.83 10.24 6.95
N LEU A 67 -3.31 10.52 5.76
CA LEU A 67 -3.67 11.73 5.01
C LEU A 67 -4.73 11.49 3.94
N LEU A 68 -4.78 10.29 3.38
CA LEU A 68 -5.71 9.96 2.30
C LEU A 68 -6.95 9.22 2.82
N LEU A 69 -6.75 8.11 3.55
CA LEU A 69 -7.87 7.27 3.98
C LEU A 69 -8.64 7.83 5.18
N ALA A 70 -7.98 8.33 6.22
CA ALA A 70 -8.66 8.76 7.44
C ALA A 70 -9.72 9.86 7.23
N PRO A 71 -9.51 10.89 6.38
CA PRO A 71 -10.55 11.87 6.07
C PRO A 71 -11.72 11.26 5.29
N ALA A 72 -11.46 10.33 4.36
CA ALA A 72 -12.49 9.61 3.61
C ALA A 72 -13.35 8.72 4.55
N VAL A 73 -12.71 8.03 5.49
CA VAL A 73 -13.39 7.23 6.53
C VAL A 73 -14.32 8.10 7.38
N LYS A 74 -13.86 9.30 7.80
CA LYS A 74 -14.69 10.24 8.55
C LYS A 74 -15.97 10.61 7.80
N ARG A 75 -15.87 10.85 6.50
CA ARG A 75 -17.02 11.18 5.64
C ARG A 75 -17.99 9.99 5.52
N LEU A 76 -17.47 8.79 5.26
CA LEU A 76 -18.29 7.59 5.14
C LEU A 76 -18.98 7.24 6.46
N HIS A 77 -18.33 7.41 7.59
CA HIS A 77 -18.93 7.26 8.92
C HIS A 77 -20.14 8.19 9.12
N GLN A 78 -20.06 9.44 8.63
CA GLN A 78 -21.20 10.38 8.69
C GLN A 78 -22.39 9.94 7.82
N GLN A 79 -22.15 9.09 6.84
CA GLN A 79 -23.17 8.48 5.96
C GLN A 79 -23.67 7.12 6.50
N GLY A 80 -23.24 6.71 7.70
CA GLY A 80 -23.66 5.46 8.32
C GLY A 80 -22.93 4.22 7.79
N VAL A 81 -21.75 4.39 7.16
CA VAL A 81 -20.92 3.29 6.70
C VAL A 81 -19.84 3.00 7.73
N HIS A 82 -19.77 1.77 8.22
CA HIS A 82 -18.65 1.29 9.03
C HIS A 82 -17.47 0.89 8.15
N ILE A 83 -16.24 1.13 8.65
CA ILE A 83 -15.01 0.74 7.97
C ILE A 83 -14.25 -0.24 8.83
N SER A 84 -13.90 -1.38 8.25
CA SER A 84 -12.91 -2.32 8.75
C SER A 84 -11.64 -2.16 7.94
N LEU A 85 -10.51 -1.98 8.60
CA LEU A 85 -9.23 -1.69 7.95
C LEU A 85 -8.27 -2.86 8.11
N THR A 86 -7.65 -3.26 6.99
CA THR A 86 -6.53 -4.20 6.96
C THR A 86 -5.31 -3.51 6.36
N GLU A 87 -4.22 -3.46 7.11
CA GLU A 87 -2.96 -2.92 6.63
C GLU A 87 -2.07 -4.03 6.09
N GLY A 88 -1.42 -3.79 4.96
CA GLY A 88 -0.50 -4.76 4.37
C GLY A 88 0.08 -4.32 3.03
N GLU A 89 1.01 -5.13 2.56
CA GLU A 89 1.66 -4.96 1.27
C GLU A 89 0.81 -5.49 0.11
N LEU A 90 1.12 -5.06 -1.13
CA LEU A 90 0.36 -5.37 -2.33
C LEU A 90 -0.04 -6.85 -2.47
N PRO A 91 0.85 -7.86 -2.26
CA PRO A 91 0.45 -9.26 -2.38
C PRO A 91 -0.64 -9.69 -1.39
N LEU A 92 -0.61 -9.16 -0.16
CA LEU A 92 -1.63 -9.42 0.85
C LEU A 92 -2.97 -8.79 0.45
N LEU A 93 -2.93 -7.53 0.05
CA LEU A 93 -4.11 -6.77 -0.36
C LEU A 93 -4.81 -7.40 -1.57
N LEU A 94 -4.05 -7.82 -2.57
CA LEU A 94 -4.62 -8.52 -3.74
C LEU A 94 -5.23 -9.87 -3.39
N ARG A 95 -4.61 -10.63 -2.48
CA ARG A 95 -5.23 -11.88 -1.99
C ARG A 95 -6.54 -11.60 -1.29
N GLY A 96 -6.58 -10.59 -0.40
CA GLY A 96 -7.80 -10.19 0.30
C GLY A 96 -8.92 -9.75 -0.64
N LEU A 97 -8.60 -9.00 -1.70
CA LEU A 97 -9.56 -8.65 -2.75
C LEU A 97 -10.08 -9.88 -3.50
N ARG A 98 -9.20 -10.81 -3.92
CA ARG A 98 -9.61 -12.05 -4.62
C ARG A 98 -10.45 -12.96 -3.72
N ALA A 99 -10.08 -13.09 -2.45
CA ALA A 99 -10.85 -13.82 -1.46
C ALA A 99 -12.16 -13.11 -1.07
N ARG A 100 -12.36 -11.86 -1.50
CA ARG A 100 -13.47 -10.97 -1.10
C ARG A 100 -13.53 -10.72 0.40
N GLU A 101 -12.40 -10.79 1.06
CA GLU A 101 -12.17 -10.32 2.42
C GLU A 101 -12.07 -8.79 2.45
N LEU A 102 -11.68 -8.19 1.31
CA LEU A 102 -11.62 -6.76 1.09
C LEU A 102 -12.58 -6.36 -0.03
N ASP A 103 -13.28 -5.25 0.14
CA ASP A 103 -14.14 -4.63 -0.87
C ASP A 103 -13.33 -3.73 -1.79
N ALA A 104 -12.31 -3.06 -1.25
CA ALA A 104 -11.39 -2.19 -1.97
C ALA A 104 -10.02 -2.21 -1.31
N ALA A 105 -8.96 -1.88 -2.05
CA ALA A 105 -7.63 -1.69 -1.50
C ALA A 105 -6.94 -0.47 -2.11
N LEU A 106 -6.32 0.34 -1.28
CA LEU A 106 -5.32 1.32 -1.70
C LEU A 106 -4.05 0.57 -2.07
N VAL A 107 -3.54 0.85 -3.25
CA VAL A 107 -2.35 0.24 -3.82
C VAL A 107 -1.47 1.31 -4.45
N PHE A 108 -0.19 1.02 -4.67
CA PHE A 108 0.67 1.91 -5.41
C PHE A 108 1.55 1.15 -6.40
N SER A 109 1.96 1.86 -7.45
CA SER A 109 2.94 1.40 -8.44
C SER A 109 4.01 2.46 -8.65
N GLN A 110 5.11 2.08 -9.29
CA GLN A 110 6.11 3.05 -9.74
C GLN A 110 5.68 3.64 -11.09
N PRO A 111 6.08 4.89 -11.43
CA PRO A 111 5.82 5.48 -12.74
C PRO A 111 6.37 4.58 -13.86
N GLY A 112 5.51 4.22 -14.79
CA GLY A 112 5.85 3.31 -15.87
C GLY A 112 5.65 1.83 -15.58
N ASP A 113 5.57 1.41 -14.33
CA ASP A 113 5.11 0.08 -13.94
C ASP A 113 3.59 0.08 -13.92
N ARG A 114 2.98 -0.69 -14.81
CA ARG A 114 1.57 -1.02 -14.62
C ARG A 114 1.48 -1.96 -13.44
N LEU A 115 0.58 -1.66 -12.51
CA LEU A 115 0.11 -2.70 -11.58
C LEU A 115 -0.33 -3.87 -12.46
N ASP A 116 0.45 -4.96 -12.45
CA ASP A 116 0.14 -6.18 -13.21
C ASP A 116 -1.02 -6.91 -12.53
N LEU A 117 -2.17 -6.27 -12.59
CA LEU A 117 -3.44 -6.79 -12.10
C LEU A 117 -4.13 -7.44 -13.29
N ASP A 118 -4.62 -8.66 -13.07
CA ASP A 118 -5.42 -9.37 -14.05
C ASP A 118 -6.72 -8.60 -14.40
N GLU A 119 -7.41 -9.04 -15.44
CA GLU A 119 -8.63 -8.38 -15.95
C GLU A 119 -9.80 -8.36 -14.94
N ASP A 120 -9.69 -9.11 -13.85
CA ASP A 120 -10.71 -9.16 -12.80
C ASP A 120 -10.73 -7.89 -11.96
N PHE A 121 -9.65 -7.12 -11.96
CA PHE A 121 -9.55 -5.87 -11.21
C PHE A 121 -9.92 -4.65 -12.04
N GLU A 122 -10.48 -3.66 -11.35
CA GLU A 122 -10.62 -2.30 -11.80
C GLU A 122 -9.76 -1.39 -10.92
N VAL A 123 -8.97 -0.53 -11.54
CA VAL A 123 -8.03 0.36 -10.85
C VAL A 123 -8.43 1.80 -11.12
N HIS A 124 -8.64 2.55 -10.04
CA HIS A 124 -9.01 3.97 -10.08
C HIS A 124 -7.81 4.80 -9.60
N PRO A 125 -7.13 5.55 -10.49
CA PRO A 125 -6.04 6.43 -10.11
C PRO A 125 -6.51 7.51 -9.13
N LEU A 126 -5.68 7.85 -8.14
CA LEU A 126 -5.97 8.88 -7.14
C LEU A 126 -5.00 10.06 -7.23
N LEU A 127 -3.71 9.81 -7.00
CA LEU A 127 -2.68 10.85 -7.03
C LEU A 127 -1.29 10.26 -7.28
N SER A 128 -0.39 11.12 -7.76
CA SER A 128 1.05 10.86 -7.79
C SER A 128 1.67 11.41 -6.51
N ASP A 129 2.36 10.56 -5.75
CA ASP A 129 3.00 10.89 -4.47
C ASP A 129 4.52 10.97 -4.68
N PRO A 130 5.11 12.19 -4.73
CA PRO A 130 6.51 12.36 -4.99
C PRO A 130 7.36 11.80 -3.86
N LEU A 131 8.49 11.18 -4.22
CA LEU A 131 9.53 10.76 -3.30
C LEU A 131 10.50 11.95 -3.11
N LEU A 132 10.61 12.42 -1.89
CA LEU A 132 11.43 13.58 -1.54
C LEU A 132 12.67 13.15 -0.76
N LEU A 133 13.78 13.80 -1.03
CA LEU A 133 15.01 13.62 -0.28
C LEU A 133 14.89 14.32 1.07
N VAL A 134 15.10 13.55 2.14
CA VAL A 134 15.16 14.04 3.52
C VAL A 134 16.60 13.94 4.01
N MET A 135 17.12 15.03 4.53
CA MET A 135 18.50 15.13 5.00
C MET A 135 18.58 15.99 6.27
N PRO A 136 19.67 15.93 7.05
CA PRO A 136 19.92 16.86 8.16
C PRO A 136 19.86 18.32 7.67
N GLU A 137 19.41 19.26 8.52
CA GLU A 137 19.33 20.69 8.17
C GLU A 137 20.70 21.28 7.79
N ASP A 138 21.79 20.77 8.38
CA ASP A 138 23.16 21.19 8.13
C ASP A 138 23.86 20.43 6.98
N HIS A 139 23.14 19.57 6.26
CA HIS A 139 23.70 18.85 5.11
C HIS A 139 24.11 19.86 4.01
N PRO A 140 25.26 19.63 3.30
CA PRO A 140 25.74 20.55 2.25
C PRO A 140 24.69 20.88 1.18
N CYS A 141 23.85 19.92 0.83
CA CYS A 141 22.78 20.11 -0.17
C CYS A 141 21.49 20.73 0.42
N ALA A 142 21.39 21.00 1.72
CA ALA A 142 20.15 21.45 2.36
C ALA A 142 19.70 22.85 1.87
N SER A 143 20.62 23.67 1.39
CA SER A 143 20.33 25.01 0.84
C SER A 143 19.95 25.03 -0.64
N LEU A 144 20.02 23.89 -1.34
CA LEU A 144 19.67 23.77 -2.75
C LEU A 144 18.14 23.68 -2.91
N ASP A 145 17.60 24.25 -3.99
CA ASP A 145 16.19 24.08 -4.33
C ASP A 145 15.86 22.64 -4.78
N GLN A 146 16.82 21.99 -5.44
CA GLN A 146 16.75 20.61 -5.90
C GLN A 146 18.13 19.96 -5.74
N VAL A 147 18.18 18.66 -5.48
CA VAL A 147 19.43 17.91 -5.28
C VAL A 147 19.63 16.91 -6.39
N SER A 148 20.83 16.88 -6.98
CA SER A 148 21.22 15.82 -7.92
C SER A 148 21.62 14.56 -7.16
N LEU A 149 21.25 13.38 -7.67
CA LEU A 149 21.74 12.12 -7.12
C LEU A 149 23.27 12.01 -7.22
N GLY A 150 23.88 12.64 -8.23
CA GLY A 150 25.33 12.70 -8.35
C GLY A 150 26.03 13.37 -7.16
N ASP A 151 25.39 14.35 -6.52
CA ASP A 151 25.90 15.04 -5.32
C ASP A 151 25.86 14.16 -4.06
N LEU A 152 25.13 13.03 -4.11
CA LEU A 152 24.94 12.11 -2.99
C LEU A 152 25.70 10.80 -3.12
N ARG A 153 26.64 10.72 -4.06
CA ARG A 153 27.43 9.51 -4.38
C ARG A 153 28.08 8.87 -3.15
N ASP A 154 28.67 9.70 -2.29
CA ASP A 154 29.38 9.26 -1.10
C ASP A 154 28.55 9.40 0.18
N THR A 155 27.25 9.65 0.04
CA THR A 155 26.34 9.83 1.16
C THR A 155 25.72 8.49 1.58
N ALA A 156 25.64 8.25 2.88
CA ALA A 156 24.95 7.09 3.45
C ALA A 156 23.43 7.24 3.35
N TRP A 157 22.72 6.11 3.19
CA TRP A 157 21.27 6.07 3.06
C TRP A 157 20.61 5.26 4.16
N VAL A 158 19.44 5.73 4.60
CA VAL A 158 18.49 4.96 5.40
C VAL A 158 17.43 4.44 4.44
N GLY A 159 17.32 3.11 4.27
CA GLY A 159 16.40 2.45 3.35
C GLY A 159 15.28 1.69 4.05
N ALA A 160 14.39 1.09 3.27
CA ALA A 160 13.33 0.22 3.74
C ALA A 160 13.89 -1.07 4.39
N ALA A 161 13.11 -1.72 5.28
CA ALA A 161 13.53 -2.95 5.94
C ALA A 161 13.76 -4.09 4.92
N ASP A 162 12.89 -4.20 3.91
CA ASP A 162 13.10 -5.10 2.78
C ASP A 162 13.97 -4.42 1.72
N PRO A 163 15.15 -4.97 1.37
CA PRO A 163 15.97 -4.47 0.27
C PRO A 163 15.29 -4.48 -1.10
N HIS A 164 14.20 -5.24 -1.24
CA HIS A 164 13.42 -5.32 -2.47
C HIS A 164 12.22 -4.37 -2.48
N ASP A 165 12.11 -3.48 -1.50
CA ASP A 165 11.07 -2.45 -1.47
C ASP A 165 11.01 -1.67 -2.79
N PRO A 166 9.82 -1.40 -3.35
CA PRO A 166 9.68 -0.69 -4.62
C PRO A 166 10.38 0.68 -4.66
N CYS A 167 10.36 1.45 -3.56
CA CYS A 167 11.01 2.77 -3.50
C CYS A 167 12.54 2.64 -3.48
N ASP A 168 13.10 1.67 -2.73
CA ASP A 168 14.54 1.38 -2.73
C ASP A 168 15.01 0.92 -4.12
N ARG A 169 14.22 0.10 -4.82
CA ARG A 169 14.57 -0.32 -6.20
C ARG A 169 14.61 0.86 -7.18
N VAL A 170 13.66 1.78 -7.06
CA VAL A 170 13.63 2.99 -7.91
C VAL A 170 14.83 3.89 -7.60
N LEU A 171 15.18 4.06 -6.31
CA LEU A 171 16.38 4.79 -5.91
C LEU A 171 17.65 4.12 -6.49
N ALA A 172 17.79 2.81 -6.31
CA ALA A 172 18.95 2.06 -6.82
C ALA A 172 19.06 2.17 -8.35
N TRP A 173 17.95 2.07 -9.09
CA TRP A 173 17.92 2.30 -10.52
C TRP A 173 18.38 3.71 -10.88
N ALA A 174 17.88 4.74 -10.21
CA ALA A 174 18.21 6.13 -10.47
C ALA A 174 19.69 6.43 -10.15
N CYS A 175 20.22 5.93 -9.03
CA CYS A 175 21.64 6.03 -8.68
C CYS A 175 22.52 5.29 -9.71
N GLY A 176 22.05 4.15 -10.22
CA GLY A 176 22.73 3.39 -11.28
C GLY A 176 22.90 4.18 -12.59
N GLN A 177 21.94 5.06 -12.93
CA GLN A 177 22.09 5.98 -14.09
C GLN A 177 23.22 7.00 -13.86
N GLU A 178 23.50 7.35 -12.60
CA GLU A 178 24.62 8.20 -12.19
C GLU A 178 25.92 7.41 -11.97
N GLY A 179 25.92 6.09 -12.21
CA GLY A 179 27.09 5.21 -12.11
C GLY A 179 27.52 4.87 -10.70
N TYR A 180 26.60 4.76 -9.74
CA TYR A 180 26.88 4.28 -8.39
C TYR A 180 25.69 3.53 -7.78
N GLU A 181 25.94 2.80 -6.69
CA GLU A 181 24.91 2.16 -5.87
C GLU A 181 24.74 2.89 -4.53
N PRO A 182 23.51 3.10 -4.03
CA PRO A 182 23.29 3.78 -2.76
C PRO A 182 23.82 2.91 -1.59
N LEU A 183 24.65 3.50 -0.71
CA LEU A 183 25.17 2.82 0.47
C LEU A 183 24.14 2.86 1.61
N HIS A 184 23.36 1.81 1.76
CA HIS A 184 22.42 1.69 2.87
C HIS A 184 23.13 1.27 4.16
N VAL A 185 23.09 2.13 5.17
CA VAL A 185 23.71 1.90 6.50
C VAL A 185 22.70 1.46 7.55
N MET A 186 21.42 1.80 7.39
CA MET A 186 20.30 1.38 8.23
C MET A 186 19.05 1.10 7.40
N ARG A 187 18.15 0.27 7.93
CA ARG A 187 16.92 -0.14 7.26
C ARG A 187 15.76 -0.21 8.25
N THR A 188 14.63 0.42 7.90
CA THR A 188 13.38 0.42 8.67
C THR A 188 12.21 0.90 7.81
N ASP A 189 11.00 0.39 8.06
CA ASP A 189 9.76 0.80 7.37
C ASP A 189 9.01 1.91 8.12
N ASP A 190 9.42 2.23 9.34
CA ASP A 190 8.83 3.31 10.14
C ASP A 190 9.43 4.66 9.74
N TYR A 191 8.68 5.46 9.00
CA TYR A 191 9.11 6.77 8.53
C TYR A 191 9.37 7.79 9.66
N ALA A 192 8.81 7.61 10.85
CA ALA A 192 9.17 8.44 12.01
C ALA A 192 10.57 8.07 12.52
N VAL A 193 10.91 6.78 12.51
CA VAL A 193 12.26 6.29 12.81
C VAL A 193 13.24 6.74 11.72
N VAL A 194 12.90 6.60 10.44
CA VAL A 194 13.71 7.11 9.31
C VAL A 194 14.09 8.57 9.53
N GLN A 195 13.10 9.44 9.76
CA GLN A 195 13.33 10.88 9.98
C GLN A 195 14.18 11.13 11.23
N GLY A 196 13.99 10.35 12.31
CA GLY A 196 14.82 10.43 13.51
C GLY A 196 16.29 10.07 13.26
N LEU A 197 16.54 9.01 12.49
CA LEU A 197 17.90 8.59 12.10
C LEU A 197 18.57 9.62 11.20
N VAL A 198 17.84 10.18 10.23
CA VAL A 198 18.35 11.25 9.37
C VAL A 198 18.71 12.49 10.19
N ALA A 199 17.83 12.93 11.10
CA ALA A 199 18.10 14.07 11.98
C ALA A 199 19.34 13.84 12.90
N ALA A 200 19.59 12.59 13.26
CA ALA A 200 20.80 12.21 14.01
C ALA A 200 22.09 12.15 13.16
N GLY A 201 22.01 12.50 11.87
CA GLY A 201 23.18 12.54 10.97
C GLY A 201 23.62 11.16 10.47
N THR A 202 22.78 10.11 10.56
CA THR A 202 23.13 8.76 10.12
C THR A 202 23.27 8.66 8.59
N GLY A 203 22.58 9.53 7.85
CA GLY A 203 22.55 9.56 6.39
C GLY A 203 21.37 10.36 5.89
N VAL A 204 20.98 10.12 4.64
CA VAL A 204 19.80 10.70 4.00
C VAL A 204 18.79 9.62 3.69
N ALA A 205 17.55 9.99 3.38
CA ALA A 205 16.50 9.05 2.99
C ALA A 205 15.63 9.60 1.86
N LEU A 206 15.07 8.70 1.06
CA LEU A 206 14.01 9.02 0.13
C LEU A 206 12.67 8.68 0.78
N VAL A 207 11.82 9.69 0.97
CA VAL A 207 10.57 9.57 1.74
C VAL A 207 9.40 10.02 0.88
N PRO A 208 8.34 9.19 0.75
CA PRO A 208 7.12 9.63 0.09
C PRO A 208 6.52 10.86 0.77
N ARG A 209 6.02 11.82 0.01
CA ARG A 209 5.46 13.06 0.57
C ARG A 209 4.31 12.80 1.55
N LEU A 210 3.51 11.77 1.31
CA LEU A 210 2.46 11.35 2.24
C LEU A 210 2.98 10.87 3.61
N ALA A 211 4.24 10.45 3.69
CA ALA A 211 4.87 9.95 4.91
C ALA A 211 5.65 11.00 5.71
N LEU A 212 5.83 12.19 5.17
CA LEU A 212 6.64 13.23 5.83
C LEU A 212 6.05 13.72 7.17
N GLY A 213 4.72 13.72 7.31
CA GLY A 213 4.07 14.24 8.51
C GLY A 213 4.29 15.74 8.71
N PRO A 214 4.23 16.24 9.97
CA PRO A 214 4.51 17.64 10.30
C PRO A 214 5.96 18.03 10.02
N HIS A 215 6.18 19.28 9.62
CA HIS A 215 7.52 19.81 9.41
C HIS A 215 8.41 19.66 10.67
N ARG A 216 9.62 19.17 10.46
CA ARG A 216 10.67 19.06 11.48
C ARG A 216 11.76 20.08 11.17
N PRO A 217 12.09 20.97 12.14
CA PRO A 217 13.08 22.03 11.91
C PRO A 217 14.52 21.51 11.79
N ASP A 218 14.79 20.28 12.26
CA ASP A 218 16.09 19.61 12.22
C ASP A 218 16.33 18.85 10.90
N LEU A 219 15.39 18.95 9.95
CA LEU A 219 15.44 18.29 8.65
C LEU A 219 15.23 19.27 7.49
N ALA A 220 16.01 19.10 6.45
CA ALA A 220 15.76 19.68 5.13
C ALA A 220 15.09 18.63 4.23
N VAL A 221 14.03 19.07 3.52
CA VAL A 221 13.31 18.23 2.55
C VAL A 221 13.43 18.89 1.19
N ARG A 222 13.91 18.15 0.19
CA ARG A 222 14.15 18.67 -1.17
C ARG A 222 13.70 17.67 -2.24
N PRO A 223 13.19 18.14 -3.37
CA PRO A 223 12.98 17.29 -4.52
C PRO A 223 14.32 16.89 -5.15
N LEU A 224 14.35 15.74 -5.82
CA LEU A 224 15.46 15.37 -6.69
C LEU A 224 15.39 16.17 -8.01
N ALA A 225 16.54 16.59 -8.51
CA ALA A 225 16.62 17.36 -9.76
C ALA A 225 16.18 16.53 -10.99
N SER A 226 16.59 15.28 -11.06
CA SER A 226 16.23 14.31 -12.11
C SER A 226 16.78 12.93 -11.74
N PRO A 227 16.09 11.83 -12.04
CA PRO A 227 14.66 11.81 -12.41
C PRO A 227 13.77 12.21 -11.24
N ALA A 228 12.62 12.82 -11.52
CA ALA A 228 11.61 13.02 -10.49
C ALA A 228 10.99 11.66 -10.15
N LEU A 229 11.28 11.19 -8.94
CA LEU A 229 10.77 9.90 -8.46
C LEU A 229 9.43 10.11 -7.77
N ALA A 230 8.48 9.24 -8.05
CA ALA A 230 7.15 9.27 -7.44
C ALA A 230 6.60 7.85 -7.35
N ARG A 231 5.48 7.67 -6.68
CA ARG A 231 4.64 6.47 -6.75
C ARG A 231 3.22 6.87 -7.12
N GLU A 232 2.57 6.06 -7.96
CA GLU A 232 1.20 6.30 -8.39
C GLU A 232 0.24 5.56 -7.47
N ILE A 233 -0.57 6.31 -6.72
CA ILE A 233 -1.53 5.73 -5.77
C ILE A 233 -2.88 5.58 -6.44
N SER A 234 -3.49 4.41 -6.26
CA SER A 234 -4.77 4.03 -6.85
C SER A 234 -5.63 3.24 -5.85
N VAL A 235 -6.92 3.14 -6.14
CA VAL A 235 -7.82 2.16 -5.52
C VAL A 235 -8.01 1.00 -6.47
N ALA A 236 -7.79 -0.20 -5.99
CA ALA A 236 -8.12 -1.44 -6.68
C ALA A 236 -9.40 -2.05 -6.11
N VAL A 237 -10.31 -2.49 -6.97
CA VAL A 237 -11.54 -3.22 -6.63
C VAL A 237 -11.71 -4.38 -7.60
N LEU A 238 -12.45 -5.42 -7.21
CA LEU A 238 -12.86 -6.44 -8.16
C LEU A 238 -14.05 -5.92 -8.99
N ARG A 239 -14.03 -6.12 -10.31
CA ARG A 239 -15.13 -5.75 -11.23
C ARG A 239 -16.46 -6.35 -10.82
N SER A 240 -16.45 -7.50 -10.17
CA SER A 240 -17.64 -8.18 -9.66
C SER A 240 -18.09 -7.69 -8.29
N THR A 241 -17.44 -6.68 -7.72
CA THR A 241 -17.88 -6.05 -6.45
C THR A 241 -19.09 -5.16 -6.74
N SER A 242 -20.13 -5.27 -5.92
CA SER A 242 -21.36 -4.47 -6.08
C SER A 242 -21.08 -2.98 -5.93
N ALA A 243 -21.60 -2.20 -6.87
CA ALA A 243 -21.20 -0.83 -7.15
C ALA A 243 -21.42 0.23 -6.03
N GLY A 244 -22.24 -0.04 -5.00
CA GLY A 244 -22.69 1.01 -4.07
C GLY A 244 -21.57 1.62 -3.21
N ALA A 245 -21.18 0.91 -2.14
CA ALA A 245 -20.28 1.49 -1.13
C ALA A 245 -18.82 1.59 -1.61
N ALA A 246 -18.36 0.73 -2.50
CA ALA A 246 -17.04 0.87 -3.12
C ALA A 246 -16.95 2.16 -3.96
N GLN A 247 -18.02 2.52 -4.68
CA GLN A 247 -18.08 3.78 -5.44
C GLN A 247 -18.09 5.02 -4.53
N GLU A 248 -18.79 4.95 -3.40
CA GLU A 248 -18.78 6.02 -2.39
C GLU A 248 -17.37 6.23 -1.81
N LEU A 249 -16.66 5.12 -1.54
CA LEU A 249 -15.26 5.18 -1.09
C LEU A 249 -14.34 5.78 -2.16
N ILE A 250 -14.42 5.30 -3.41
CA ILE A 250 -13.62 5.82 -4.53
C ILE A 250 -13.86 7.32 -4.70
N GLY A 251 -15.13 7.76 -4.65
CA GLY A 251 -15.49 9.18 -4.71
C GLY A 251 -14.89 9.98 -3.55
N ALA A 252 -15.00 9.49 -2.31
CA ALA A 252 -14.45 10.15 -1.13
C ALA A 252 -12.91 10.24 -1.17
N LEU A 253 -12.24 9.17 -1.63
CA LEU A 253 -10.79 9.16 -1.79
C LEU A 253 -10.33 10.07 -2.93
N GLY A 254 -11.06 10.12 -4.05
CA GLY A 254 -10.76 11.01 -5.18
C GLY A 254 -10.83 12.49 -4.77
N GLU A 255 -11.86 12.89 -4.02
CA GLU A 255 -11.97 14.26 -3.49
C GLU A 255 -10.81 14.57 -2.52
N GLN A 256 -10.46 13.64 -1.64
CA GLN A 256 -9.34 13.83 -0.71
C GLN A 256 -8.00 13.91 -1.45
N ALA A 257 -7.80 13.09 -2.48
CA ALA A 257 -6.62 13.13 -3.33
C ALA A 257 -6.46 14.48 -4.04
N ALA A 258 -7.55 15.03 -4.58
CA ALA A 258 -7.56 16.36 -5.19
C ALA A 258 -7.16 17.45 -4.18
N LEU A 259 -7.72 17.43 -2.95
CA LEU A 259 -7.36 18.37 -1.89
C LEU A 259 -5.89 18.30 -1.48
N ILE A 260 -5.32 17.09 -1.46
CA ILE A 260 -3.90 16.88 -1.19
C ILE A 260 -3.05 17.47 -2.31
N THR A 261 -3.38 17.17 -3.56
CA THR A 261 -2.66 17.64 -4.74
C THR A 261 -2.67 19.17 -4.84
N ASP A 262 -3.83 19.82 -4.62
CA ASP A 262 -3.97 21.27 -4.61
C ASP A 262 -3.11 21.92 -3.52
N ARG A 263 -3.09 21.33 -2.32
CA ARG A 263 -2.23 21.79 -1.23
C ARG A 263 -0.75 21.67 -1.58
N TRP A 264 -0.36 20.58 -2.25
CA TRP A 264 1.03 20.37 -2.66
C TRP A 264 1.47 21.34 -3.74
N ALA A 265 0.58 21.73 -4.65
CA ALA A 265 0.87 22.71 -5.68
C ALA A 265 1.01 24.13 -5.13
N SER A 266 0.45 24.39 -3.93
CA SER A 266 0.46 25.71 -3.29
C SER A 266 1.59 25.88 -2.27
N ALA A 267 2.36 24.83 -1.98
CA ALA A 267 3.44 24.79 -0.98
C ALA A 267 4.82 24.75 -1.64
#